data_a1fe8f3a2ea7120ed0ec089ff4d69bc1
#
_entry.id   a1fe8f3a2ea7120ed0ec089ff4d69bc1
#
_cell.length_a   1.000
_cell.length_b   1.000
_cell.length_c   1.000
_cell.angle_alpha   90.00
_cell.angle_beta   90.00
_cell.angle_gamma   90.00
#
_symmetry.space_group_name_H-M   'P 1'
#
loop_
_entity.id
_entity.type
_entity.pdbx_description
1 polymer ?
#
loop_
_entity_poly.entity_id
_entity_poly.type
_entity_poly.pdbx_seq_one_letter_code
_entity_poly.pdbx_strand_id
1 'polypeptide(L)'
;QNANQAAEKIHRAIVASTPGEKRLRVALVPYDPLGDAHGVNFDTRRDTWPTRADKSAVSHVALDSDWEAKFAQTLESLDAVRAYVKNDKLGFKIPYVFEGLPRSYYPDYLIRFDDGRPDLLNLVVEISGEPKEQKEAKVDTATKLWVPAVNAEGRFGRWAFVEITDPWDAETTLAETLGRFKTA
;
A
#
# COMPACT_ATOMS: atom_id res chain seq x y z
N GLN A 1 3.73 -32.04 -12.09
CA GLN A 1 4.20 -31.57 -10.76
C GLN A 1 5.71 -31.33 -10.73
N ASN A 2 6.52 -32.20 -11.34
CA ASN A 2 8.00 -32.09 -11.27
C ASN A 2 8.59 -30.91 -12.06
N ALA A 3 7.98 -30.48 -13.17
CA ALA A 3 8.50 -29.39 -14.00
C ALA A 3 8.42 -28.03 -13.27
N ASN A 4 7.33 -27.76 -12.57
CA ASN A 4 7.17 -26.52 -11.80
C ASN A 4 8.17 -26.46 -10.63
N GLN A 5 8.36 -27.57 -9.91
CA GLN A 5 9.34 -27.64 -8.83
C GLN A 5 10.78 -27.48 -9.33
N ALA A 6 11.10 -28.00 -10.51
CA ALA A 6 12.42 -27.80 -11.12
C ALA A 6 12.62 -26.33 -11.55
N ALA A 7 11.61 -25.71 -12.16
CA ALA A 7 11.64 -24.29 -12.52
C ALA A 7 11.80 -23.39 -11.27
N GLU A 8 11.11 -23.70 -10.18
CA GLU A 8 11.25 -22.99 -8.90
C GLU A 8 12.65 -23.10 -8.31
N LYS A 9 13.23 -24.30 -8.31
CA LYS A 9 14.61 -24.52 -7.82
C LYS A 9 15.63 -23.78 -8.65
N ILE A 10 15.49 -23.79 -9.98
CA ILE A 10 16.37 -23.04 -10.89
C ILE A 10 16.24 -21.53 -10.64
N HIS A 11 15.01 -21.03 -10.53
CA HIS A 11 14.76 -19.61 -10.25
C HIS A 11 15.40 -19.18 -8.91
N ARG A 12 15.21 -19.97 -7.84
CA ARG A 12 15.84 -19.71 -6.53
C ARG A 12 17.37 -19.71 -6.62
N ALA A 13 17.95 -20.64 -7.36
CA ALA A 13 19.39 -20.70 -7.55
C ALA A 13 19.93 -19.51 -8.32
N ILE A 14 19.25 -19.04 -9.38
CA ILE A 14 19.62 -17.85 -10.14
C ILE A 14 19.54 -16.60 -9.27
N VAL A 15 18.46 -16.43 -8.49
CA VAL A 15 18.31 -15.28 -7.59
C VAL A 15 19.38 -15.27 -6.50
N ALA A 16 19.73 -16.45 -5.95
CA ALA A 16 20.76 -16.59 -4.92
C ALA A 16 22.18 -16.39 -5.46
N SER A 17 22.45 -16.75 -6.72
CA SER A 17 23.78 -16.71 -7.34
C SER A 17 24.11 -15.42 -8.08
N THR A 18 23.18 -14.45 -8.19
CA THR A 18 23.42 -13.19 -8.88
C THR A 18 24.25 -12.26 -7.96
N PRO A 19 25.57 -12.15 -8.12
CA PRO A 19 26.38 -11.19 -7.36
C PRO A 19 26.20 -9.80 -7.98
N GLY A 20 25.98 -8.80 -7.15
CA GLY A 20 25.95 -7.40 -7.57
C GLY A 20 25.00 -6.56 -6.74
N GLU A 21 25.26 -5.27 -6.67
CA GLU A 21 24.31 -4.31 -6.11
C GLU A 21 22.97 -4.45 -6.86
N LYS A 22 21.94 -4.88 -6.15
CA LYS A 22 20.57 -4.92 -6.69
C LYS A 22 20.12 -3.47 -6.91
N ARG A 23 20.33 -2.95 -8.11
CA ARG A 23 19.77 -1.66 -8.50
C ARG A 23 18.28 -1.85 -8.74
N LEU A 24 17.50 -1.30 -7.83
CA LEU A 24 16.05 -1.23 -7.99
C LEU A 24 15.73 -0.36 -9.19
N ARG A 25 14.97 -0.90 -10.12
CA ARG A 25 14.41 -0.14 -11.25
C ARG A 25 12.89 -0.21 -11.14
N VAL A 26 12.25 0.94 -11.23
CA VAL A 26 10.81 1.01 -11.36
C VAL A 26 10.43 0.45 -12.73
N ALA A 27 9.68 -0.63 -12.77
CA ALA A 27 9.07 -1.15 -13.98
C ALA A 27 7.64 -0.62 -14.04
N LEU A 28 7.39 0.33 -14.94
CA LEU A 28 6.06 0.87 -15.19
C LEU A 28 5.35 0.06 -16.27
N VAL A 29 4.04 -0.09 -16.11
CA VAL A 29 3.18 -0.55 -17.20
C VAL A 29 3.14 0.56 -18.25
N PRO A 30 3.67 0.36 -19.47
CA PRO A 30 3.88 1.47 -20.43
C PRO A 30 2.59 2.16 -20.85
N TYR A 31 1.47 1.46 -20.82
CA TYR A 31 0.18 1.93 -21.32
C TYR A 31 -0.76 2.45 -20.25
N ASP A 32 -0.52 2.12 -18.98
CA ASP A 32 -1.33 2.53 -17.84
C ASP A 32 -0.46 2.67 -16.58
N PRO A 33 0.35 3.72 -16.50
CA PRO A 33 1.23 3.96 -15.37
C PRO A 33 0.50 4.56 -14.16
N LEU A 34 -0.75 5.05 -14.35
CA LEU A 34 -1.57 5.69 -13.34
C LEU A 34 -2.91 4.95 -13.24
N GLY A 35 -3.20 4.42 -12.06
CA GLY A 35 -4.54 3.89 -11.77
C GLY A 35 -5.51 4.97 -11.33
N ASP A 36 -6.80 4.71 -11.46
CA ASP A 36 -7.89 5.55 -10.96
C ASP A 36 -8.97 4.71 -10.28
N ALA A 37 -9.96 5.37 -9.68
CA ALA A 37 -11.06 4.70 -8.98
C ALA A 37 -12.33 4.53 -9.85
N HIS A 38 -12.32 4.93 -11.13
CA HIS A 38 -13.50 4.88 -11.98
C HIS A 38 -14.06 3.47 -12.20
N GLY A 39 -13.17 2.47 -12.19
CA GLY A 39 -13.52 1.05 -12.34
C GLY A 39 -14.01 0.37 -11.06
N VAL A 40 -14.00 1.05 -9.92
CA VAL A 40 -14.39 0.46 -8.64
C VAL A 40 -15.92 0.45 -8.52
N ASN A 41 -16.51 -0.66 -8.96
CA ASN A 41 -17.95 -0.91 -8.88
C ASN A 41 -18.18 -2.41 -8.70
N PHE A 42 -18.75 -2.81 -7.56
CA PHE A 42 -19.03 -4.22 -7.26
C PHE A 42 -20.14 -4.38 -6.23
N ASP A 43 -20.81 -5.51 -6.27
CA ASP A 43 -21.76 -5.91 -5.25
C ASP A 43 -21.06 -6.63 -4.10
N THR A 44 -21.50 -6.38 -2.87
CA THR A 44 -20.94 -7.02 -1.68
C THR A 44 -22.05 -7.44 -0.72
N ARG A 45 -21.78 -8.51 0.06
CA ARG A 45 -22.58 -8.92 1.23
C ARG A 45 -21.94 -8.52 2.55
N ARG A 46 -20.75 -7.92 2.50
CA ARG A 46 -20.06 -7.38 3.68
C ARG A 46 -20.79 -6.14 4.17
N ASP A 47 -20.65 -5.83 5.44
CA ASP A 47 -21.06 -4.55 5.97
C ASP A 47 -20.33 -3.42 5.24
N THR A 48 -20.95 -2.26 5.14
CA THR A 48 -20.39 -1.12 4.43
C THR A 48 -20.44 0.13 5.27
N TRP A 49 -19.40 0.95 5.14
CA TRP A 49 -19.34 2.31 5.69
C TRP A 49 -19.54 3.32 4.58
N PRO A 50 -20.56 4.21 4.64
CA PRO A 50 -20.73 5.27 3.67
C PRO A 50 -19.64 6.32 3.84
N THR A 51 -18.97 6.67 2.76
CA THR A 51 -17.85 7.60 2.77
C THR A 51 -18.30 9.04 2.51
N ARG A 52 -17.52 9.99 2.99
CA ARG A 52 -17.69 11.40 2.65
C ARG A 52 -17.20 11.66 1.22
N ALA A 53 -18.08 12.21 0.38
CA ALA A 53 -17.79 12.49 -1.03
C ALA A 53 -16.65 13.51 -1.25
N ASP A 54 -16.37 14.37 -0.25
CA ASP A 54 -15.26 15.32 -0.28
C ASP A 54 -13.90 14.69 0.07
N LYS A 55 -13.89 13.44 0.58
CA LYS A 55 -12.68 12.73 0.99
C LYS A 55 -12.46 11.38 0.29
N SER A 56 -13.46 10.82 -0.35
CA SER A 56 -13.31 9.53 -1.03
C SER A 56 -13.91 9.52 -2.41
N ALA A 57 -13.20 8.89 -3.36
CA ALA A 57 -13.69 8.69 -4.73
C ALA A 57 -14.69 7.53 -4.86
N VAL A 58 -14.85 6.73 -3.81
CA VAL A 58 -15.81 5.61 -3.74
C VAL A 58 -16.88 5.93 -2.71
N SER A 59 -18.12 5.52 -2.97
CA SER A 59 -19.26 5.87 -2.12
C SER A 59 -19.31 5.11 -0.80
N HIS A 60 -18.68 3.94 -0.74
CA HIS A 60 -18.68 3.08 0.45
C HIS A 60 -17.35 2.33 0.59
N VAL A 61 -16.95 2.08 1.81
CA VAL A 61 -15.92 1.10 2.16
C VAL A 61 -16.60 -0.20 2.55
N ALA A 62 -16.31 -1.29 1.85
CA ALA A 62 -16.74 -2.61 2.26
C ALA A 62 -15.82 -3.11 3.39
N LEU A 63 -16.41 -3.51 4.52
CA LEU A 63 -15.69 -3.82 5.75
C LEU A 63 -15.38 -5.31 5.85
N ASP A 64 -14.12 -5.65 6.10
CA ASP A 64 -13.68 -7.00 6.44
C ASP A 64 -13.58 -7.18 7.97
N SER A 65 -13.57 -6.07 8.72
CA SER A 65 -13.53 -6.04 10.18
C SER A 65 -14.03 -4.71 10.74
N ASP A 66 -14.33 -4.68 12.04
CA ASP A 66 -14.63 -3.44 12.80
C ASP A 66 -13.45 -2.46 12.81
N TRP A 67 -12.24 -2.97 12.66
CA TRP A 67 -11.02 -2.19 12.59
C TRP A 67 -11.00 -1.27 11.37
N GLU A 68 -11.46 -1.77 10.24
CA GLU A 68 -11.54 -0.96 9.01
C GLU A 68 -12.59 0.13 9.09
N ALA A 69 -13.74 -0.15 9.75
CA ALA A 69 -14.74 0.87 10.01
C ALA A 69 -14.17 2.00 10.88
N LYS A 70 -13.48 1.63 11.97
CA LYS A 70 -12.84 2.59 12.85
C LYS A 70 -11.77 3.40 12.14
N PHE A 71 -10.96 2.74 11.31
CA PHE A 71 -9.93 3.42 10.53
C PHE A 71 -10.53 4.41 9.52
N ALA A 72 -11.57 4.02 8.78
CA ALA A 72 -12.26 4.93 7.86
C ALA A 72 -12.84 6.17 8.57
N GLN A 73 -13.45 5.99 9.75
CA GLN A 73 -13.92 7.10 10.59
C GLN A 73 -12.77 8.03 10.99
N THR A 74 -11.64 7.47 11.40
CA THR A 74 -10.44 8.25 11.75
C THR A 74 -9.94 9.05 10.55
N LEU A 75 -9.87 8.46 9.36
CA LEU A 75 -9.45 9.17 8.15
C LEU A 75 -10.39 10.34 7.83
N GLU A 76 -11.68 10.19 8.03
CA GLU A 76 -12.66 11.25 7.78
C GLU A 76 -12.63 12.36 8.81
N SER A 77 -12.22 12.10 10.05
CA SER A 77 -12.09 13.11 11.10
C SER A 77 -10.84 13.98 10.96
N LEU A 78 -9.79 13.48 10.29
CA LEU A 78 -8.51 14.18 10.16
C LEU A 78 -8.53 15.18 9.00
N ASP A 79 -8.38 16.48 9.29
CA ASP A 79 -8.30 17.54 8.27
C ASP A 79 -7.11 17.36 7.31
N ALA A 80 -6.04 16.80 7.80
CA ALA A 80 -4.84 16.52 7.01
C ALA A 80 -5.04 15.40 5.97
N VAL A 81 -6.04 14.54 6.13
CA VAL A 81 -6.46 13.58 5.10
C VAL A 81 -7.26 14.32 4.04
N ARG A 82 -6.69 14.50 2.86
CA ARG A 82 -7.34 15.19 1.73
C ARG A 82 -8.14 14.24 0.86
N ALA A 83 -7.69 13.01 0.72
CA ALA A 83 -8.45 11.96 0.04
C ALA A 83 -7.99 10.59 0.52
N TYR A 84 -8.87 9.60 0.45
CA TYR A 84 -8.52 8.21 0.70
C TYR A 84 -9.36 7.24 -0.15
N VAL A 85 -8.86 6.04 -0.31
CA VAL A 85 -9.60 4.93 -0.92
C VAL A 85 -9.14 3.61 -0.31
N LYS A 86 -10.09 2.71 -0.03
CA LYS A 86 -9.76 1.31 0.25
C LYS A 86 -9.37 0.62 -1.04
N ASN A 87 -8.31 -0.18 -1.01
CA ASN A 87 -7.81 -0.91 -2.17
C ASN A 87 -8.65 -2.18 -2.46
N ASP A 88 -9.96 -2.09 -2.34
CA ASP A 88 -10.88 -3.17 -2.68
C ASP A 88 -11.31 -3.01 -4.14
N LYS A 89 -10.93 -3.98 -4.99
CA LYS A 89 -11.13 -3.94 -6.45
C LYS A 89 -10.45 -2.75 -7.18
N LEU A 90 -9.68 -1.93 -6.49
CA LEU A 90 -8.88 -0.86 -7.08
C LEU A 90 -7.70 -1.39 -7.90
N GLY A 91 -7.15 -2.53 -7.49
CA GLY A 91 -6.06 -3.19 -8.21
C GLY A 91 -4.67 -2.62 -7.94
N PHE A 92 -4.50 -1.70 -7.02
CA PHE A 92 -3.18 -1.23 -6.61
C PHE A 92 -2.40 -2.36 -5.94
N LYS A 93 -1.18 -2.61 -6.41
CA LYS A 93 -0.35 -3.71 -5.91
C LYS A 93 1.12 -3.35 -5.89
N ILE A 94 1.82 -3.88 -4.90
CA ILE A 94 3.27 -3.80 -4.78
C ILE A 94 3.85 -5.18 -5.08
N PRO A 95 4.70 -5.34 -6.11
CA PRO A 95 5.35 -6.60 -6.39
C PRO A 95 6.41 -6.89 -5.32
N TYR A 96 6.47 -8.13 -4.84
CA TYR A 96 7.50 -8.59 -3.91
C TYR A 96 7.94 -10.02 -4.24
N VAL A 97 9.04 -10.45 -3.63
CA VAL A 97 9.55 -11.83 -3.78
C VAL A 97 9.48 -12.50 -2.41
N PHE A 98 8.84 -13.66 -2.36
CA PHE A 98 8.82 -14.51 -1.18
C PHE A 98 9.24 -15.93 -1.55
N GLU A 99 10.22 -16.49 -0.84
CA GLU A 99 10.83 -17.78 -1.13
C GLU A 99 11.30 -17.93 -2.60
N GLY A 100 11.80 -16.86 -3.19
CA GLY A 100 12.27 -16.83 -4.59
C GLY A 100 11.16 -16.75 -5.63
N LEU A 101 9.89 -16.66 -5.24
CA LEU A 101 8.75 -16.58 -6.14
C LEU A 101 8.21 -15.14 -6.18
N PRO A 102 7.90 -14.60 -7.37
CA PRO A 102 7.24 -13.31 -7.50
C PRO A 102 5.80 -13.39 -6.97
N ARG A 103 5.41 -12.40 -6.18
CA ARG A 103 4.11 -12.26 -5.56
C ARG A 103 3.61 -10.83 -5.75
N SER A 104 2.31 -10.62 -5.54
CA SER A 104 1.70 -9.30 -5.45
C SER A 104 1.15 -9.08 -4.05
N TYR A 105 1.50 -7.95 -3.47
CA TYR A 105 0.97 -7.46 -2.22
C TYR A 105 -0.06 -6.37 -2.50
N TYR A 106 -1.24 -6.49 -1.94
CA TYR A 106 -2.33 -5.54 -2.03
C TYR A 106 -2.49 -4.89 -0.66
N PRO A 107 -1.98 -3.67 -0.44
CA PRO A 107 -2.19 -2.94 0.80
C PRO A 107 -3.66 -2.53 0.95
N ASP A 108 -4.09 -2.24 2.18
CA ASP A 108 -5.50 -1.99 2.47
C ASP A 108 -6.00 -0.64 1.99
N TYR A 109 -5.21 0.43 2.17
CA TYR A 109 -5.62 1.80 1.84
C TYR A 109 -4.55 2.59 1.12
N LEU A 110 -5.02 3.53 0.30
CA LEU A 110 -4.23 4.63 -0.23
C LEU A 110 -4.80 5.94 0.28
N ILE A 111 -3.93 6.85 0.76
CA ILE A 111 -4.33 8.11 1.36
C ILE A 111 -3.49 9.23 0.75
N ARG A 112 -4.14 10.35 0.41
CA ARG A 112 -3.48 11.61 0.09
C ARG A 112 -3.50 12.49 1.32
N PHE A 113 -2.31 12.81 1.79
CA PHE A 113 -2.11 13.46 3.08
C PHE A 113 -1.41 14.81 2.94
N ASP A 114 -1.93 15.80 3.66
CA ASP A 114 -1.33 17.13 3.74
C ASP A 114 -0.35 17.17 4.94
N ASP A 115 0.93 17.12 4.64
CA ASP A 115 2.01 17.24 5.62
C ASP A 115 2.56 18.68 5.73
N GLY A 116 1.86 19.65 5.12
CA GLY A 116 2.22 21.06 5.10
C GLY A 116 3.21 21.43 4.00
N ARG A 117 3.55 20.50 3.09
CA ARG A 117 4.35 20.77 1.89
C ARG A 117 3.45 21.07 0.69
N PRO A 118 3.97 21.71 -0.37
CA PRO A 118 3.16 22.02 -1.57
C PRO A 118 2.52 20.81 -2.22
N ASP A 119 3.24 19.67 -2.22
CA ASP A 119 2.77 18.40 -2.80
C ASP A 119 2.25 17.48 -1.70
N LEU A 120 1.05 16.95 -1.88
CA LEU A 120 0.48 15.97 -0.96
C LEU A 120 1.34 14.70 -0.89
N LEU A 121 1.46 14.14 0.31
CA LEU A 121 2.09 12.87 0.54
C LEU A 121 1.10 11.73 0.23
N ASN A 122 1.50 10.79 -0.60
CA ASN A 122 0.74 9.58 -0.85
C ASN A 122 1.16 8.51 0.18
N LEU A 123 0.24 8.05 1.01
CA LEU A 123 0.48 7.00 1.98
C LEU A 123 -0.11 5.68 1.47
N VAL A 124 0.71 4.65 1.48
CA VAL A 124 0.26 3.27 1.38
C VAL A 124 0.08 2.76 2.79
N VAL A 125 -1.10 2.29 3.13
CA VAL A 125 -1.43 1.85 4.49
C VAL A 125 -1.81 0.39 4.50
N GLU A 126 -1.24 -0.35 5.43
CA GLU A 126 -1.60 -1.71 5.80
C GLU A 126 -2.19 -1.73 7.21
N ILE A 127 -3.33 -2.36 7.38
CA ILE A 127 -3.95 -2.58 8.69
C ILE A 127 -3.72 -4.04 9.07
N SER A 128 -2.86 -4.30 10.04
CA SER A 128 -2.47 -5.67 10.37
C SER A 128 -2.62 -5.98 11.85
N GLY A 129 -3.57 -6.86 12.18
CA GLY A 129 -3.83 -7.31 13.55
C GLY A 129 -2.87 -8.41 14.02
N GLU A 130 -2.47 -9.34 13.18
CA GLU A 130 -1.65 -10.48 13.56
C GLU A 130 -0.44 -10.68 12.62
N PRO A 131 0.69 -11.18 13.15
CA PRO A 131 1.84 -11.54 12.34
C PRO A 131 1.49 -12.70 11.40
N LYS A 132 1.59 -12.49 10.09
CA LYS A 132 1.52 -13.54 9.08
C LYS A 132 2.91 -13.81 8.55
N GLU A 133 3.22 -15.06 8.20
CA GLU A 133 4.54 -15.52 7.74
C GLU A 133 5.13 -14.67 6.58
N GLN A 134 4.27 -14.11 5.73
CA GLN A 134 4.70 -13.26 4.61
C GLN A 134 4.68 -11.76 4.91
N LYS A 135 4.24 -11.35 6.12
CA LYS A 135 4.05 -9.94 6.46
C LYS A 135 5.36 -9.15 6.41
N GLU A 136 6.40 -9.69 7.04
CA GLU A 136 7.71 -9.04 7.08
C GLU A 136 8.26 -8.80 5.66
N ALA A 137 8.15 -9.78 4.76
CA ALA A 137 8.59 -9.63 3.38
C ALA A 137 7.80 -8.55 2.61
N LYS A 138 6.51 -8.41 2.87
CA LYS A 138 5.66 -7.36 2.26
C LYS A 138 6.04 -5.97 2.77
N VAL A 139 6.12 -5.81 4.10
CA VAL A 139 6.46 -4.54 4.76
C VAL A 139 7.87 -4.10 4.38
N ASP A 140 8.83 -5.01 4.40
CA ASP A 140 10.21 -4.73 4.00
C ASP A 140 10.30 -4.31 2.54
N THR A 141 9.60 -5.01 1.65
CA THR A 141 9.56 -4.63 0.24
C THR A 141 8.92 -3.26 0.05
N ALA A 142 7.78 -2.99 0.67
CA ALA A 142 7.13 -1.70 0.56
C ALA A 142 8.01 -0.57 1.07
N THR A 143 8.60 -0.73 2.27
CA THR A 143 9.35 0.33 2.96
C THR A 143 10.76 0.53 2.40
N LYS A 144 11.50 -0.58 2.17
CA LYS A 144 12.93 -0.52 1.84
C LYS A 144 13.21 -0.51 0.33
N LEU A 145 12.24 -0.97 -0.48
CA LEU A 145 12.45 -1.13 -1.91
C LEU A 145 11.47 -0.28 -2.74
N TRP A 146 10.17 -0.49 -2.58
CA TRP A 146 9.17 0.13 -3.46
C TRP A 146 9.06 1.65 -3.24
N VAL A 147 8.87 2.10 -1.99
CA VAL A 147 8.77 3.53 -1.66
C VAL A 147 10.02 4.31 -2.08
N PRO A 148 11.25 3.87 -1.74
CA PRO A 148 12.45 4.55 -2.21
C PRO A 148 12.56 4.59 -3.75
N ALA A 149 12.18 3.51 -4.44
CA ALA A 149 12.26 3.45 -5.90
C ALA A 149 11.29 4.41 -6.58
N VAL A 150 10.04 4.49 -6.11
CA VAL A 150 9.01 5.40 -6.65
C VAL A 150 9.38 6.86 -6.36
N ASN A 151 9.89 7.14 -5.16
CA ASN A 151 10.35 8.50 -4.80
C ASN A 151 11.57 8.94 -5.63
N ALA A 152 12.49 8.02 -5.92
CA ALA A 152 13.65 8.31 -6.77
C ALA A 152 13.27 8.57 -8.23
N GLU A 153 12.19 7.99 -8.73
CA GLU A 153 11.64 8.28 -10.07
C GLU A 153 11.11 9.71 -10.17
N GLY A 154 10.53 10.25 -9.08
CA GLY A 154 10.11 11.65 -8.94
C GLY A 154 8.84 12.05 -9.69
N ARG A 155 8.35 11.27 -10.67
CA ARG A 155 7.19 11.61 -11.50
C ARG A 155 5.84 11.34 -10.85
N PHE A 156 5.80 10.55 -9.79
CA PHE A 156 4.55 10.07 -9.17
C PHE A 156 4.26 10.73 -7.82
N GLY A 157 4.94 11.85 -7.53
CA GLY A 157 4.83 12.53 -6.25
C GLY A 157 5.60 11.81 -5.14
N ARG A 158 5.35 12.23 -3.89
CA ARG A 158 6.00 11.69 -2.70
C ARG A 158 5.18 10.53 -2.14
N TRP A 159 5.85 9.45 -1.77
CA TRP A 159 5.22 8.24 -1.24
C TRP A 159 5.84 7.83 0.08
N ALA A 160 5.02 7.26 0.95
CA ALA A 160 5.44 6.62 2.18
C ALA A 160 4.58 5.38 2.46
N PHE A 161 5.08 4.51 3.31
CA PHE A 161 4.37 3.33 3.78
C PHE A 161 4.16 3.41 5.29
N VAL A 162 2.96 3.06 5.73
CA VAL A 162 2.58 3.04 7.14
C VAL A 162 1.87 1.73 7.45
N GLU A 163 2.29 1.08 8.51
CA GLU A 163 1.57 -0.04 9.08
C GLU A 163 0.80 0.42 10.32
N ILE A 164 -0.50 0.13 10.35
CA ILE A 164 -1.37 0.35 11.50
C ILE A 164 -1.60 -0.99 12.19
N THR A 165 -0.97 -1.16 13.33
CA THR A 165 -1.08 -2.39 14.13
C THR A 165 -2.20 -2.32 15.18
N ASP A 166 -2.63 -1.12 15.53
CA ASP A 166 -3.80 -0.84 16.34
C ASP A 166 -4.61 0.30 15.73
N PRO A 167 -5.82 0.04 15.23
CA PRO A 167 -6.66 1.07 14.63
C PRO A 167 -7.17 2.12 15.62
N TRP A 168 -7.14 1.84 16.92
CA TRP A 168 -7.46 2.84 17.94
C TRP A 168 -6.36 3.89 18.07
N ASP A 169 -5.13 3.52 17.77
CA ASP A 169 -3.96 4.40 17.74
C ASP A 169 -3.67 4.95 16.34
N ALA A 170 -4.55 4.72 15.37
CA ALA A 170 -4.33 5.12 13.96
C ALA A 170 -4.07 6.62 13.81
N GLU A 171 -4.77 7.46 14.56
CA GLU A 171 -4.55 8.92 14.54
C GLU A 171 -3.15 9.26 15.03
N THR A 172 -2.71 8.69 16.13
CA THR A 172 -1.38 8.88 16.70
C THR A 172 -0.31 8.38 15.73
N THR A 173 -0.48 7.17 15.18
CA THR A 173 0.45 6.57 14.22
C THR A 173 0.58 7.41 12.95
N LEU A 174 -0.52 7.93 12.43
CA LEU A 174 -0.50 8.85 11.28
C LEU A 174 0.19 10.17 11.65
N ALA A 175 -0.10 10.75 12.81
CA ALA A 175 0.53 11.99 13.27
C ALA A 175 2.04 11.85 13.49
N GLU A 176 2.51 10.74 14.07
CA GLU A 176 3.92 10.43 14.23
C GLU A 176 4.62 10.24 12.89
N THR A 177 3.98 9.54 11.97
CA THR A 177 4.49 9.36 10.61
C THR A 177 4.70 10.69 9.93
N LEU A 178 3.74 11.61 10.07
CA LEU A 178 3.86 12.97 9.54
C LEU A 178 4.97 13.77 10.20
N GLY A 179 5.14 13.64 11.51
CA GLY A 179 6.24 14.28 12.23
C GLY A 179 7.61 13.93 11.62
N ARG A 180 7.79 12.67 11.22
CA ARG A 180 9.02 12.20 10.57
C ARG A 180 9.24 12.83 9.17
N PHE A 181 8.17 13.06 8.41
CA PHE A 181 8.28 13.67 7.08
C PHE A 181 8.38 15.20 7.11
N LYS A 182 7.95 15.86 8.18
CA LYS A 182 8.14 17.31 8.35
C LYS A 182 9.60 17.69 8.66
N THR A 183 10.35 16.77 9.26
CA THR A 183 11.74 17.01 9.70
C THR A 183 12.80 16.52 8.70
N ALA A 184 12.43 15.79 7.66
CA ALA A 184 13.30 15.31 6.59
C ALA A 184 13.14 16.15 5.32
#